data_1f8d43dc86eb8932adaf02fd72964440
#
_entry.id   1f8d43dc86eb8932adaf02fd72964440
#
_cell.length_a   1.000
_cell.length_b   1.000
_cell.length_c   1.000
_cell.angle_alpha   90.00
_cell.angle_beta   90.00
_cell.angle_gamma   90.00
#
_symmetry.space_group_name_H-M   'P 1'
#
loop_
_entity.id
_entity.type
_entity.pdbx_description
1 polymer ?
#
loop_
_entity_poly.entity_id
_entity_poly.type
_entity_poly.pdbx_seq_one_letter_code
_entity_poly.pdbx_strand_id
1 'polypeptide(L)'
;VGAPPAFAQSNLGPDLGPDYVQTQFGPMGPAGRDLLQKVTLAGLWEGPAGRMALEKSANPKVQEAGRHLIEGHADLDRRTVELARTLNVTLPTQPNESQQGWLNEMQAAPARSTEFDKVFANRLRAAHGVVYKFLATVRTGTRNTAIRDYAKVCMDTVLDHMTVLEATGMVDFSDTDAIPLALVAQPSSSAAPTPPRAPQVVTQNTGQRQKDEGGIPDGLIGLAVMAAVVAGIWLWTGGRSSRRMHP
;
A
#
# COMPACT_ATOMS: atom_id res chain seq x y z
N VAL A 1 -23.51 44.77 -6.95
CA VAL A 1 -23.47 43.35 -6.61
C VAL A 1 -22.70 42.65 -7.72
N GLY A 2 -21.40 42.45 -7.53
CA GLY A 2 -20.54 41.79 -8.52
C GLY A 2 -20.72 40.27 -8.43
N ALA A 3 -20.89 39.61 -9.58
CA ALA A 3 -20.90 38.13 -9.65
C ALA A 3 -19.51 37.59 -9.23
N PRO A 4 -19.44 36.45 -8.53
CA PRO A 4 -18.17 35.84 -8.18
C PRO A 4 -17.44 35.43 -9.48
N PRO A 5 -16.08 35.48 -9.49
CA PRO A 5 -15.33 35.07 -10.65
C PRO A 5 -15.60 33.61 -10.98
N ALA A 6 -16.00 33.35 -12.21
CA ALA A 6 -16.07 31.99 -12.74
C ALA A 6 -14.65 31.42 -12.72
N PHE A 7 -14.43 30.39 -11.92
CA PHE A 7 -13.17 29.63 -11.97
C PHE A 7 -13.04 29.05 -13.38
N ALA A 8 -12.05 29.55 -14.13
CA ALA A 8 -11.72 29.02 -15.43
C ALA A 8 -11.52 27.51 -15.30
N GLN A 9 -12.30 26.74 -16.05
CA GLN A 9 -12.04 25.31 -16.26
C GLN A 9 -10.71 25.22 -17.00
N SER A 10 -9.63 25.08 -16.24
CA SER A 10 -8.31 24.80 -16.80
C SER A 10 -8.41 23.50 -17.58
N ASN A 11 -7.98 23.54 -18.84
CA ASN A 11 -7.84 22.40 -19.73
C ASN A 11 -7.20 21.22 -18.99
N LEU A 12 -8.05 20.30 -18.54
CA LEU A 12 -7.62 19.02 -18.01
C LEU A 12 -6.91 18.30 -19.16
N GLY A 13 -5.69 17.84 -18.89
CA GLY A 13 -5.01 16.89 -19.76
C GLY A 13 -5.88 15.65 -19.98
N PRO A 14 -5.40 14.65 -20.75
CA PRO A 14 -6.19 13.55 -21.26
C PRO A 14 -7.14 13.01 -20.20
N ASP A 15 -8.37 12.71 -20.62
CA ASP A 15 -9.47 12.20 -19.81
C ASP A 15 -8.96 11.16 -18.81
N LEU A 16 -8.99 11.50 -17.53
CA LEU A 16 -8.47 10.65 -16.46
C LEU A 16 -9.44 9.50 -16.12
N GLY A 17 -10.59 9.45 -16.81
CA GLY A 17 -11.64 8.46 -16.58
C GLY A 17 -12.62 8.84 -15.46
N PRO A 18 -13.75 8.09 -15.35
CA PRO A 18 -14.88 8.45 -14.49
C PRO A 18 -14.59 8.39 -12.99
N ASP A 19 -13.53 7.69 -12.58
CA ASP A 19 -13.18 7.51 -11.17
C ASP A 19 -12.39 8.69 -10.58
N TYR A 20 -12.05 9.68 -11.41
CA TYR A 20 -11.33 10.87 -10.97
C TYR A 20 -12.27 12.03 -10.71
N VAL A 21 -12.01 12.74 -9.61
CA VAL A 21 -12.73 13.96 -9.24
C VAL A 21 -11.75 15.12 -9.26
N GLN A 22 -12.14 16.22 -9.92
CA GLN A 22 -11.36 17.45 -9.88
C GLN A 22 -11.51 18.14 -8.53
N THR A 23 -10.38 18.50 -7.92
CA THR A 23 -10.32 19.24 -6.66
C THR A 23 -9.49 20.51 -6.83
N GLN A 24 -9.52 21.40 -5.83
CA GLN A 24 -8.64 22.59 -5.80
C GLN A 24 -7.13 22.23 -5.73
N PHE A 25 -6.80 20.97 -5.39
CA PHE A 25 -5.43 20.47 -5.29
C PHE A 25 -5.01 19.64 -6.51
N GLY A 26 -5.80 19.66 -7.57
CA GLY A 26 -5.65 18.82 -8.74
C GLY A 26 -6.55 17.57 -8.69
N PRO A 27 -6.48 16.71 -9.72
CA PRO A 27 -7.37 15.55 -9.83
C PRO A 27 -7.05 14.53 -8.75
N MET A 28 -8.09 14.01 -8.11
CA MET A 28 -8.01 12.93 -7.12
C MET A 28 -8.65 11.66 -7.68
N GLY A 29 -7.85 10.61 -7.80
CA GLY A 29 -8.28 9.29 -8.23
C GLY A 29 -8.57 8.32 -7.08
N PRO A 30 -8.87 7.04 -7.39
CA PRO A 30 -9.12 5.99 -6.41
C PRO A 30 -8.01 5.86 -5.36
N ALA A 31 -6.75 5.88 -5.78
CA ALA A 31 -5.60 5.74 -4.88
C ALA A 31 -5.53 6.83 -3.80
N GLY A 32 -5.98 8.06 -4.10
CA GLY A 32 -6.05 9.14 -3.11
C GLY A 32 -7.15 8.90 -2.07
N ARG A 33 -8.31 8.40 -2.48
CA ARG A 33 -9.38 8.00 -1.56
C ARG A 33 -8.95 6.83 -0.69
N ASP A 34 -8.37 5.80 -1.31
CA ASP A 34 -7.82 4.63 -0.63
C ASP A 34 -6.79 4.99 0.42
N LEU A 35 -5.93 5.99 0.15
CA LEU A 35 -4.94 6.44 1.13
C LEU A 35 -5.63 6.92 2.41
N LEU A 36 -6.61 7.81 2.31
CA LEU A 36 -7.33 8.33 3.47
C LEU A 36 -8.05 7.23 4.25
N GLN A 37 -8.71 6.30 3.53
CA GLN A 37 -9.41 5.19 4.14
C GLN A 37 -8.46 4.20 4.83
N LYS A 38 -7.33 3.87 4.21
CA LYS A 38 -6.35 2.93 4.77
C LYS A 38 -5.63 3.51 5.99
N VAL A 39 -5.31 4.80 5.99
CA VAL A 39 -4.73 5.45 7.18
C VAL A 39 -5.73 5.49 8.32
N THR A 40 -7.01 5.77 8.05
CA THR A 40 -8.06 5.67 9.07
C THR A 40 -8.18 4.25 9.63
N LEU A 41 -8.22 3.23 8.74
CA LEU A 41 -8.27 1.84 9.16
C LEU A 41 -7.04 1.47 10.02
N ALA A 42 -5.86 2.00 9.72
CA ALA A 42 -4.67 1.78 10.52
C ALA A 42 -4.87 2.33 11.95
N GLY A 43 -5.29 3.58 12.11
CA GLY A 43 -5.54 4.19 13.43
C GLY A 43 -6.58 3.42 14.26
N LEU A 44 -7.63 2.89 13.61
CA LEU A 44 -8.71 2.15 14.28
C LEU A 44 -8.24 0.85 14.96
N TRP A 45 -7.15 0.23 14.52
CA TRP A 45 -6.62 -0.97 15.17
C TRP A 45 -5.26 -0.77 15.84
N GLU A 46 -4.40 0.09 15.31
CA GLU A 46 -3.05 0.28 15.86
C GLU A 46 -3.05 1.09 17.16
N GLY A 47 -3.97 2.03 17.32
CA GLY A 47 -4.19 2.71 18.60
C GLY A 47 -4.60 1.75 19.73
N PRO A 48 -5.63 0.90 19.57
CA PRO A 48 -5.93 -0.19 20.49
C PRO A 48 -4.76 -1.15 20.73
N ALA A 49 -4.05 -1.58 19.67
CA ALA A 49 -2.86 -2.45 19.81
C ALA A 49 -1.78 -1.79 20.68
N GLY A 50 -1.51 -0.50 20.46
CA GLY A 50 -0.58 0.28 21.28
C GLY A 50 -0.97 0.31 22.75
N ARG A 51 -2.26 0.49 23.07
CA ARG A 51 -2.76 0.42 24.46
C ARG A 51 -2.56 -0.96 25.06
N MET A 52 -2.83 -2.04 24.30
CA MET A 52 -2.53 -3.39 24.77
C MET A 52 -1.05 -3.61 25.07
N ALA A 53 -0.14 -3.00 24.28
CA ALA A 53 1.30 -3.07 24.55
C ALA A 53 1.64 -2.44 25.92
N LEU A 54 1.04 -1.33 26.27
CA LEU A 54 1.24 -0.67 27.59
C LEU A 54 0.70 -1.51 28.73
N GLU A 55 -0.42 -2.19 28.53
CA GLU A 55 -1.10 -2.96 29.58
C GLU A 55 -0.51 -4.37 29.75
N LYS A 56 -0.19 -5.04 28.63
CA LYS A 56 0.13 -6.48 28.60
C LYS A 56 1.62 -6.79 28.50
N SER A 57 2.46 -5.88 27.97
CA SER A 57 3.88 -6.17 27.84
C SER A 57 4.67 -5.83 29.10
N ALA A 58 5.64 -6.67 29.44
CA ALA A 58 6.68 -6.34 30.43
C ALA A 58 7.96 -5.81 29.76
N ASN A 59 8.06 -5.83 28.43
CA ASN A 59 9.20 -5.34 27.69
C ASN A 59 9.10 -3.81 27.48
N PRO A 60 10.03 -3.03 28.05
CA PRO A 60 9.95 -1.57 27.94
C PRO A 60 10.02 -1.05 26.50
N LYS A 61 10.68 -1.78 25.59
CA LYS A 61 10.75 -1.40 24.19
C LYS A 61 9.44 -1.66 23.44
N VAL A 62 8.70 -2.70 23.81
CA VAL A 62 7.36 -2.96 23.27
C VAL A 62 6.39 -1.88 23.78
N GLN A 63 6.50 -1.49 25.04
CA GLN A 63 5.70 -0.39 25.59
C GLN A 63 6.05 0.95 24.92
N GLU A 64 7.33 1.20 24.64
CA GLU A 64 7.78 2.37 23.88
C GLU A 64 7.17 2.40 22.47
N ALA A 65 7.27 1.29 21.74
CA ALA A 65 6.63 1.14 20.43
C ALA A 65 5.11 1.38 20.52
N GLY A 66 4.45 0.88 21.57
CA GLY A 66 3.03 1.13 21.82
C GLY A 66 2.71 2.62 21.97
N ARG A 67 3.53 3.39 22.70
CA ARG A 67 3.37 4.85 22.81
C ARG A 67 3.53 5.57 21.48
N HIS A 68 4.58 5.21 20.71
CA HIS A 68 4.82 5.78 19.38
C HIS A 68 3.63 5.56 18.44
N LEU A 69 3.07 4.36 18.43
CA LEU A 69 1.87 4.06 17.64
C LEU A 69 0.68 4.91 18.04
N ILE A 70 0.41 5.04 19.34
CA ILE A 70 -0.71 5.85 19.84
C ILE A 70 -0.55 7.32 19.43
N GLU A 71 0.63 7.89 19.62
CA GLU A 71 0.92 9.30 19.33
C GLU A 71 0.91 9.58 17.81
N GLY A 72 1.57 8.72 17.02
CA GLY A 72 1.63 8.85 15.57
C GLY A 72 0.24 8.76 14.94
N HIS A 73 -0.58 7.79 15.37
CA HIS A 73 -1.93 7.65 14.83
C HIS A 73 -2.86 8.78 15.29
N ALA A 74 -2.71 9.34 16.50
CA ALA A 74 -3.49 10.49 16.93
C ALA A 74 -3.23 11.72 16.03
N ASP A 75 -1.99 11.94 15.56
CA ASP A 75 -1.67 13.00 14.61
C ASP A 75 -2.21 12.70 13.21
N LEU A 76 -1.99 11.48 12.72
CA LEU A 76 -2.49 11.06 11.40
C LEU A 76 -4.02 11.13 11.33
N ASP A 77 -4.74 10.67 12.34
CA ASP A 77 -6.20 10.68 12.38
C ASP A 77 -6.75 12.10 12.28
N ARG A 78 -6.19 13.05 13.04
CA ARG A 78 -6.58 14.45 12.95
C ARG A 78 -6.41 15.00 11.54
N ARG A 79 -5.25 14.76 10.92
CA ARG A 79 -4.95 15.21 9.55
C ARG A 79 -5.82 14.51 8.51
N THR A 80 -6.07 13.21 8.69
CA THR A 80 -6.93 12.43 7.77
C THR A 80 -8.35 12.95 7.76
N VAL A 81 -8.93 13.20 8.94
CA VAL A 81 -10.30 13.71 9.08
C VAL A 81 -10.45 15.09 8.42
N GLU A 82 -9.49 15.99 8.61
CA GLU A 82 -9.49 17.31 7.99
C GLU A 82 -9.40 17.21 6.47
N LEU A 83 -8.45 16.41 5.96
CA LEU A 83 -8.24 16.25 4.52
C LEU A 83 -9.41 15.52 3.86
N ALA A 84 -9.96 14.49 4.50
CA ALA A 84 -11.13 13.77 4.01
C ALA A 84 -12.37 14.67 3.90
N ARG A 85 -12.59 15.53 4.91
CA ARG A 85 -13.66 16.54 4.86
C ARG A 85 -13.46 17.49 3.69
N THR A 86 -12.23 17.99 3.48
CA THR A 86 -11.90 18.92 2.40
C THR A 86 -12.06 18.28 1.01
N LEU A 87 -11.75 17.00 0.89
CA LEU A 87 -11.82 16.23 -0.37
C LEU A 87 -13.13 15.45 -0.54
N ASN A 88 -14.08 15.59 0.38
CA ASN A 88 -15.37 14.89 0.38
C ASN A 88 -15.22 13.36 0.29
N VAL A 89 -14.36 12.79 1.15
CA VAL A 89 -14.10 11.36 1.25
C VAL A 89 -14.72 10.80 2.51
N THR A 90 -15.55 9.76 2.38
CA THR A 90 -16.10 9.03 3.53
C THR A 90 -15.05 8.10 4.12
N LEU A 91 -14.86 8.19 5.44
CA LEU A 91 -13.90 7.38 6.19
C LEU A 91 -14.59 6.20 6.87
N PRO A 92 -13.90 5.06 7.02
CA PRO A 92 -14.39 3.94 7.82
C PRO A 92 -14.44 4.31 9.31
N THR A 93 -15.33 3.65 10.05
CA THR A 93 -15.54 3.88 11.49
C THR A 93 -15.21 2.66 12.34
N GLN A 94 -14.86 1.53 11.72
CA GLN A 94 -14.54 0.28 12.38
C GLN A 94 -13.32 -0.36 11.69
N PRO A 95 -12.47 -1.10 12.43
CA PRO A 95 -11.45 -1.94 11.83
C PRO A 95 -12.08 -2.93 10.84
N ASN A 96 -11.35 -3.32 9.82
CA ASN A 96 -11.80 -4.42 8.96
C ASN A 96 -11.65 -5.78 9.69
N GLU A 97 -12.21 -6.84 9.08
CA GLU A 97 -12.22 -8.18 9.67
C GLU A 97 -10.80 -8.69 10.02
N SER A 98 -9.84 -8.50 9.13
CA SER A 98 -8.45 -8.92 9.39
C SER A 98 -7.84 -8.16 10.58
N GLN A 99 -8.03 -6.86 10.63
CA GLN A 99 -7.53 -6.01 11.72
C GLN A 99 -8.20 -6.36 13.06
N GLN A 100 -9.49 -6.65 13.04
CA GLN A 100 -10.18 -7.15 14.23
C GLN A 100 -9.64 -8.52 14.67
N GLY A 101 -9.32 -9.39 13.70
CA GLY A 101 -8.67 -10.68 13.97
C GLY A 101 -7.31 -10.50 14.65
N TRP A 102 -6.50 -9.55 14.19
CA TRP A 102 -5.19 -9.25 14.82
C TRP A 102 -5.33 -8.69 16.24
N LEU A 103 -6.33 -7.84 16.48
CA LEU A 103 -6.63 -7.37 17.85
C LEU A 103 -7.05 -8.52 18.77
N ASN A 104 -7.89 -9.42 18.27
CA ASN A 104 -8.32 -10.60 19.03
C ASN A 104 -7.14 -11.54 19.33
N GLU A 105 -6.22 -11.73 18.40
CA GLU A 105 -4.98 -12.51 18.59
C GLU A 105 -4.11 -11.89 19.70
N MET A 106 -3.88 -10.57 19.64
CA MET A 106 -3.15 -9.86 20.69
C MET A 106 -3.85 -9.91 22.05
N GLN A 107 -5.19 -9.82 22.06
CA GLN A 107 -5.97 -9.93 23.28
C GLN A 107 -5.88 -11.32 23.91
N ALA A 108 -5.86 -12.38 23.10
CA ALA A 108 -5.77 -13.77 23.56
C ALA A 108 -4.37 -14.13 24.08
N ALA A 109 -3.31 -13.51 23.56
CA ALA A 109 -1.95 -13.77 24.01
C ALA A 109 -1.79 -13.44 25.52
N PRO A 110 -1.07 -14.27 26.31
CA PRO A 110 -0.92 -14.05 27.74
C PRO A 110 -0.22 -12.73 28.07
N ALA A 111 -0.67 -12.04 29.10
CA ALA A 111 -0.01 -10.83 29.58
C ALA A 111 1.39 -11.16 30.13
N ARG A 112 2.33 -10.21 29.95
CA ARG A 112 3.74 -10.31 30.38
C ARG A 112 4.49 -11.49 29.76
N SER A 113 4.04 -11.94 28.57
CA SER A 113 4.65 -13.03 27.84
C SER A 113 5.40 -12.55 26.60
N THR A 114 6.45 -13.28 26.24
CA THR A 114 7.15 -13.10 24.96
C THR A 114 6.22 -13.41 23.78
N GLU A 115 5.18 -14.22 23.97
CA GLU A 115 4.19 -14.51 22.94
C GLU A 115 3.42 -13.25 22.55
N PHE A 116 2.89 -12.48 23.53
CA PHE A 116 2.27 -11.19 23.26
C PHE A 116 3.21 -10.25 22.52
N ASP A 117 4.44 -10.10 23.00
CA ASP A 117 5.44 -9.21 22.42
C ASP A 117 5.75 -9.56 20.97
N LYS A 118 5.85 -10.85 20.65
CA LYS A 118 6.06 -11.33 19.28
C LYS A 118 4.86 -11.09 18.38
N VAL A 119 3.65 -11.42 18.85
CA VAL A 119 2.40 -11.19 18.08
C VAL A 119 2.27 -9.70 17.77
N PHE A 120 2.43 -8.83 18.77
CA PHE A 120 2.39 -7.38 18.61
C PHE A 120 3.40 -6.92 17.56
N ALA A 121 4.67 -7.21 17.75
CA ALA A 121 5.74 -6.70 16.89
C ALA A 121 5.61 -7.20 15.44
N ASN A 122 5.34 -8.49 15.23
CA ASN A 122 5.28 -9.07 13.89
C ASN A 122 4.05 -8.63 13.11
N ARG A 123 2.85 -8.59 13.74
CA ARG A 123 1.63 -8.13 13.05
C ARG A 123 1.77 -6.68 12.59
N LEU A 124 2.21 -5.81 13.49
CA LEU A 124 2.41 -4.41 13.17
C LEU A 124 3.51 -4.21 12.14
N ARG A 125 4.68 -4.84 12.32
CA ARG A 125 5.78 -4.69 11.37
C ARG A 125 5.41 -5.15 9.95
N ALA A 126 4.70 -6.26 9.81
CA ALA A 126 4.22 -6.76 8.51
C ALA A 126 3.22 -5.78 7.87
N ALA A 127 2.23 -5.30 8.63
CA ALA A 127 1.25 -4.33 8.15
C ALA A 127 1.92 -3.03 7.68
N HIS A 128 2.88 -2.50 8.45
CA HIS A 128 3.64 -1.30 8.10
C HIS A 128 4.44 -1.48 6.81
N GLY A 129 5.07 -2.64 6.60
CA GLY A 129 5.80 -2.94 5.37
C GLY A 129 4.91 -2.92 4.11
N VAL A 130 3.68 -3.43 4.23
CA VAL A 130 2.70 -3.42 3.13
C VAL A 130 2.21 -2.00 2.86
N VAL A 131 1.83 -1.25 3.90
CA VAL A 131 1.29 0.09 3.73
C VAL A 131 2.35 1.07 3.24
N TYR A 132 3.61 0.92 3.64
CA TYR A 132 4.70 1.77 3.16
C TYR A 132 4.88 1.71 1.64
N LYS A 133 4.85 0.49 1.07
CA LYS A 133 4.90 0.30 -0.39
C LYS A 133 3.73 0.98 -1.10
N PHE A 134 2.53 0.86 -0.54
CA PHE A 134 1.35 1.54 -1.07
C PHE A 134 1.49 3.08 -1.00
N LEU A 135 1.91 3.63 0.14
CA LEU A 135 2.14 5.06 0.31
C LEU A 135 3.16 5.61 -0.70
N ALA A 136 4.26 4.89 -0.93
CA ALA A 136 5.27 5.26 -1.91
C ALA A 136 4.69 5.30 -3.32
N THR A 137 3.84 4.33 -3.70
CA THR A 137 3.15 4.30 -4.98
C THR A 137 2.21 5.51 -5.13
N VAL A 138 1.42 5.82 -4.11
CA VAL A 138 0.55 7.01 -4.11
C VAL A 138 1.36 8.29 -4.20
N ARG A 139 2.43 8.41 -3.40
CA ARG A 139 3.29 9.60 -3.35
C ARG A 139 3.92 9.93 -4.71
N THR A 140 4.32 8.92 -5.45
CA THR A 140 4.98 9.08 -6.75
C THR A 140 4.00 9.22 -7.91
N GLY A 141 2.81 8.64 -7.82
CA GLY A 141 1.84 8.58 -8.92
C GLY A 141 0.75 9.65 -8.89
N THR A 142 0.41 10.20 -7.73
CA THR A 142 -0.70 11.14 -7.62
C THR A 142 -0.40 12.52 -8.21
N ARG A 143 -1.39 13.10 -8.89
CA ARG A 143 -1.36 14.49 -9.36
C ARG A 143 -1.98 15.48 -8.36
N ASN A 144 -2.65 14.98 -7.33
CA ASN A 144 -3.23 15.80 -6.28
C ASN A 144 -2.14 16.19 -5.28
N THR A 145 -1.89 17.50 -5.13
CA THR A 145 -0.80 18.02 -4.29
C THR A 145 -1.04 17.72 -2.82
N ALA A 146 -2.27 17.86 -2.32
CA ALA A 146 -2.59 17.59 -0.92
C ALA A 146 -2.42 16.10 -0.57
N ILE A 147 -2.86 15.20 -1.44
CA ILE A 147 -2.63 13.76 -1.28
C ILE A 147 -1.14 13.42 -1.33
N ARG A 148 -0.39 14.08 -2.22
CA ARG A 148 1.06 13.87 -2.34
C ARG A 148 1.80 14.25 -1.06
N ASP A 149 1.46 15.41 -0.51
CA ASP A 149 2.10 15.92 0.69
C ASP A 149 1.69 15.08 1.93
N TYR A 150 0.42 14.68 1.99
CA TYR A 150 -0.05 13.82 3.06
C TYR A 150 0.57 12.41 2.99
N ALA A 151 0.71 11.84 1.80
CA ALA A 151 1.42 10.56 1.62
C ALA A 151 2.85 10.61 2.17
N LYS A 152 3.55 11.75 2.00
CA LYS A 152 4.88 11.94 2.59
C LYS A 152 4.84 11.89 4.12
N VAL A 153 3.90 12.62 4.74
CA VAL A 153 3.72 12.59 6.20
C VAL A 153 3.47 11.16 6.68
N CYS A 154 2.56 10.43 6.02
CA CYS A 154 2.29 9.04 6.36
C CYS A 154 3.53 8.14 6.21
N MET A 155 4.34 8.34 5.15
CA MET A 155 5.57 7.57 4.95
C MET A 155 6.58 7.81 6.07
N ASP A 156 6.78 9.05 6.48
CA ASP A 156 7.69 9.40 7.57
C ASP A 156 7.24 8.72 8.88
N THR A 157 5.96 8.81 9.23
CA THR A 157 5.38 8.17 10.43
C THR A 157 5.49 6.63 10.36
N VAL A 158 5.17 6.02 9.22
CA VAL A 158 5.25 4.56 9.05
C VAL A 158 6.69 4.06 9.16
N LEU A 159 7.66 4.80 8.63
CA LEU A 159 9.07 4.45 8.74
C LEU A 159 9.55 4.52 10.20
N ASP A 160 9.12 5.54 10.94
CA ASP A 160 9.41 5.68 12.36
C ASP A 160 8.80 4.51 13.17
N HIS A 161 7.53 4.18 12.92
CA HIS A 161 6.88 3.02 13.54
C HIS A 161 7.61 1.70 13.23
N MET A 162 8.05 1.47 11.99
CA MET A 162 8.85 0.29 11.68
C MET A 162 10.14 0.24 12.48
N THR A 163 10.82 1.38 12.62
CA THR A 163 12.08 1.49 13.35
C THR A 163 11.90 1.13 14.83
N VAL A 164 10.86 1.67 15.49
CA VAL A 164 10.63 1.36 16.91
C VAL A 164 10.13 -0.08 17.12
N LEU A 165 9.37 -0.65 16.17
CA LEU A 165 8.96 -2.05 16.21
C LEU A 165 10.17 -3.00 16.07
N GLU A 166 11.08 -2.72 15.15
CA GLU A 166 12.32 -3.47 14.96
C GLU A 166 13.23 -3.38 16.18
N ALA A 167 13.30 -2.22 16.83
CA ALA A 167 14.07 -2.00 18.06
C ALA A 167 13.56 -2.81 19.27
N THR A 168 12.33 -3.37 19.20
CA THR A 168 11.81 -4.27 20.24
C THR A 168 12.61 -5.56 20.35
N GLY A 169 13.30 -5.98 19.29
CA GLY A 169 13.98 -7.28 19.17
C GLY A 169 13.02 -8.48 19.05
N MET A 170 11.72 -8.22 18.83
CA MET A 170 10.68 -9.26 18.74
C MET A 170 10.24 -9.54 17.30
N VAL A 171 10.71 -8.76 16.32
CA VAL A 171 10.40 -8.97 14.90
C VAL A 171 11.17 -10.17 14.37
N ASP A 172 10.46 -11.09 13.73
CA ASP A 172 11.04 -12.20 12.98
C ASP A 172 11.15 -11.84 11.49
N PHE A 173 12.33 -11.49 11.06
CA PHE A 173 12.61 -11.14 9.66
C PHE A 173 12.64 -12.35 8.72
N SER A 174 12.66 -13.57 9.23
CA SER A 174 12.62 -14.78 8.38
C SER A 174 11.25 -14.98 7.75
N ASP A 175 10.20 -14.43 8.36
CA ASP A 175 8.81 -14.48 7.89
C ASP A 175 8.40 -13.20 7.13
N THR A 176 9.26 -12.20 7.04
CA THR A 176 9.01 -11.05 6.19
C THR A 176 9.33 -11.41 4.75
N ASP A 177 8.39 -11.17 3.83
CA ASP A 177 8.61 -11.27 2.38
C ASP A 177 9.89 -10.51 2.01
N ALA A 178 11.02 -11.22 2.00
CA ALA A 178 12.25 -10.66 1.47
C ALA A 178 11.95 -10.21 0.04
N ILE A 179 12.26 -8.96 -0.29
CA ILE A 179 12.23 -8.50 -1.68
C ILE A 179 13.07 -9.51 -2.46
N PRO A 180 12.49 -10.23 -3.45
CA PRO A 180 13.27 -11.20 -4.19
C PRO A 180 14.55 -10.52 -4.71
N LEU A 181 15.70 -11.05 -4.37
CA LEU A 181 17.02 -10.51 -4.78
C LEU A 181 17.10 -10.33 -6.32
N ALA A 182 16.30 -11.06 -7.08
CA ALA A 182 16.15 -10.90 -8.51
C ALA A 182 15.65 -9.50 -8.94
N LEU A 183 14.93 -8.76 -8.10
CA LEU A 183 14.52 -7.37 -8.38
C LEU A 183 15.64 -6.36 -8.15
N VAL A 184 16.63 -6.71 -7.34
CA VAL A 184 17.80 -5.85 -7.06
C VAL A 184 18.93 -6.13 -8.07
N ALA A 185 18.94 -7.31 -8.68
CA ALA A 185 20.03 -7.80 -9.53
C ALA A 185 19.75 -7.67 -11.04
N GLN A 186 18.74 -6.96 -11.49
CA GLN A 186 18.62 -6.66 -12.91
C GLN A 186 19.64 -5.57 -13.27
N PRO A 187 20.77 -5.93 -13.92
CA PRO A 187 21.59 -4.90 -14.54
C PRO A 187 20.70 -4.22 -15.58
N SER A 188 20.62 -2.90 -15.53
CA SER A 188 20.07 -2.12 -16.62
C SER A 188 20.71 -2.62 -17.90
N SER A 189 19.93 -3.30 -18.75
CA SER A 189 20.37 -3.66 -20.08
C SER A 189 20.54 -2.34 -20.82
N SER A 190 21.73 -1.77 -20.70
CA SER A 190 22.19 -0.74 -21.61
C SER A 190 22.25 -1.38 -22.99
N ALA A 191 21.17 -1.22 -23.75
CA ALA A 191 21.18 -1.52 -25.17
C ALA A 191 22.33 -0.72 -25.78
N ALA A 192 23.40 -1.44 -26.16
CA ALA A 192 24.47 -0.85 -26.92
C ALA A 192 23.86 -0.14 -28.14
N PRO A 193 24.30 1.10 -28.48
CA PRO A 193 23.79 1.78 -29.65
C PRO A 193 24.09 0.95 -30.89
N THR A 194 23.04 0.54 -31.59
CA THR A 194 23.13 -0.13 -32.89
C THR A 194 23.90 0.79 -33.85
N PRO A 195 24.99 0.35 -34.46
CA PRO A 195 25.71 1.17 -35.43
C PRO A 195 24.79 1.51 -36.61
N PRO A 196 24.91 2.70 -37.21
CA PRO A 196 24.06 3.12 -38.32
C PRO A 196 24.19 2.19 -39.49
N ARG A 197 23.08 1.60 -39.90
CA ARG A 197 22.96 0.74 -41.07
C ARG A 197 23.25 1.53 -42.33
N ALA A 198 24.24 1.11 -43.10
CA ALA A 198 24.56 1.70 -44.39
C ALA A 198 23.36 1.59 -45.37
N PRO A 199 23.17 2.55 -46.27
CA PRO A 199 22.03 2.60 -47.17
C PRO A 199 22.10 1.40 -48.16
N GLN A 200 21.08 0.55 -48.11
CA GLN A 200 20.90 -0.50 -49.14
C GLN A 200 20.23 0.08 -50.37
N VAL A 201 20.86 -0.13 -51.48
CA VAL A 201 20.34 0.17 -52.82
C VAL A 201 19.11 -0.66 -53.09
N VAL A 202 17.97 -0.01 -53.34
CA VAL A 202 16.71 -0.65 -53.72
C VAL A 202 16.80 -1.02 -55.21
N THR A 203 16.97 -2.31 -55.50
CA THR A 203 16.63 -2.85 -56.81
C THR A 203 15.16 -3.25 -56.82
N GLN A 204 14.37 -2.54 -57.60
CA GLN A 204 12.99 -2.93 -57.88
C GLN A 204 12.98 -4.25 -58.67
N ASN A 205 12.25 -5.22 -58.18
CA ASN A 205 11.80 -6.32 -59.01
C ASN A 205 10.28 -6.52 -58.82
N THR A 206 9.61 -6.39 -59.96
CA THR A 206 8.17 -6.52 -60.13
C THR A 206 7.76 -7.97 -60.09
N GLY A 207 6.66 -8.27 -59.39
CA GLY A 207 5.80 -9.40 -59.77
C GLY A 207 5.57 -10.45 -58.69
N GLN A 208 4.47 -10.50 -58.16
CA GLN A 208 3.44 -11.52 -58.11
C GLN A 208 2.62 -11.51 -56.82
N ARG A 209 1.37 -11.50 -57.05
CA ARG A 209 0.19 -11.57 -56.22
C ARG A 209 0.03 -12.98 -55.66
N GLN A 210 -0.15 -13.13 -54.33
CA GLN A 210 -0.98 -14.21 -53.81
C GLN A 210 -1.65 -13.86 -52.49
N LYS A 211 -2.83 -14.37 -52.35
CA LYS A 211 -3.94 -14.12 -51.42
C LYS A 211 -3.74 -14.72 -50.04
N ASP A 212 -4.47 -14.09 -49.11
CA ASP A 212 -5.28 -14.61 -47.98
C ASP A 212 -4.56 -15.40 -46.87
N GLU A 213 -4.68 -14.91 -45.66
CA GLU A 213 -5.57 -15.35 -44.57
C GLU A 213 -5.09 -14.84 -43.21
N GLY A 214 -6.01 -14.24 -42.49
CA GLY A 214 -6.36 -14.36 -41.10
C GLY A 214 -5.28 -14.28 -39.99
N GLY A 215 -5.09 -13.14 -39.39
CA GLY A 215 -4.34 -13.01 -38.13
C GLY A 215 -5.09 -12.14 -37.12
N ILE A 216 -5.29 -12.69 -35.96
CA ILE A 216 -6.03 -12.20 -34.80
C ILE A 216 -5.33 -10.97 -34.18
N PRO A 217 -6.01 -9.94 -33.69
CA PRO A 217 -5.37 -8.77 -33.08
C PRO A 217 -4.89 -9.06 -31.65
N ASP A 218 -3.62 -8.82 -31.40
CA ASP A 218 -3.02 -8.75 -30.07
C ASP A 218 -3.53 -7.52 -29.30
N GLY A 219 -4.26 -7.77 -28.24
CA GLY A 219 -4.72 -6.72 -27.34
C GLY A 219 -5.45 -7.27 -26.14
N LEU A 220 -4.76 -7.94 -25.24
CA LEU A 220 -5.26 -8.23 -23.87
C LEU A 220 -4.16 -8.90 -23.02
N ILE A 221 -3.17 -8.12 -22.58
CA ILE A 221 -2.30 -8.50 -21.46
C ILE A 221 -2.12 -7.24 -20.59
N GLY A 222 -2.88 -7.14 -19.53
CA GLY A 222 -2.76 -6.00 -18.62
C GLY A 222 -3.60 -6.03 -17.34
N LEU A 223 -4.26 -7.14 -16.99
CA LEU A 223 -5.20 -7.11 -15.85
C LEU A 223 -5.24 -8.37 -14.98
N ALA A 224 -4.11 -9.09 -14.81
CA ALA A 224 -4.12 -10.36 -14.06
C ALA A 224 -3.16 -10.42 -12.85
N VAL A 225 -2.53 -9.33 -12.41
CA VAL A 225 -1.50 -9.39 -11.33
C VAL A 225 -2.02 -8.94 -9.96
N MET A 226 -3.20 -8.31 -9.86
CA MET A 226 -3.70 -7.79 -8.57
C MET A 226 -4.58 -8.75 -7.75
N ALA A 227 -4.99 -9.89 -8.30
CA ALA A 227 -5.89 -10.82 -7.60
C ALA A 227 -5.16 -11.92 -6.80
N ALA A 228 -3.87 -12.18 -7.05
CA ALA A 228 -3.16 -13.30 -6.44
C ALA A 228 -2.61 -13.02 -5.03
N VAL A 229 -2.43 -11.76 -4.64
CA VAL A 229 -1.85 -11.39 -3.33
C VAL A 229 -2.86 -11.51 -2.20
N VAL A 230 -4.17 -11.41 -2.48
CA VAL A 230 -5.22 -11.51 -1.45
C VAL A 230 -5.56 -12.96 -1.11
N ALA A 231 -5.41 -13.89 -2.06
CA ALA A 231 -5.75 -15.30 -1.86
C ALA A 231 -4.68 -16.10 -1.08
N GLY A 232 -3.41 -15.68 -1.12
CA GLY A 232 -2.31 -16.38 -0.44
C GLY A 232 -2.37 -16.31 1.09
N ILE A 233 -2.93 -15.24 1.64
CA ILE A 233 -3.06 -15.04 3.09
C ILE A 233 -4.20 -15.90 3.67
N TRP A 234 -5.20 -16.24 2.85
CA TRP A 234 -6.37 -17.00 3.30
C TRP A 234 -6.12 -18.51 3.46
N LEU A 235 -5.19 -19.08 2.68
CA LEU A 235 -4.90 -20.53 2.70
C LEU A 235 -3.93 -20.96 3.82
N TRP A 236 -3.20 -20.03 4.42
CA TRP A 236 -2.23 -20.37 5.46
C TRP A 236 -2.81 -20.39 6.89
N THR A 237 -3.96 -19.75 7.12
CA THR A 237 -4.61 -19.73 8.44
C THR A 237 -5.63 -20.83 8.67
N GLY A 238 -6.03 -21.59 7.63
CA GLY A 238 -7.06 -22.65 7.70
C GLY A 238 -6.57 -24.06 8.01
N GLY A 239 -5.27 -24.30 8.13
CA GLY A 239 -4.69 -25.65 8.11
C GLY A 239 -4.25 -26.26 9.44
N ARG A 240 -4.49 -25.66 10.60
CA ARG A 240 -4.01 -26.20 11.90
C ARG A 240 -5.06 -26.33 12.98
N SER A 241 -6.17 -26.99 12.67
CA SER A 241 -7.08 -27.43 13.73
C SER A 241 -7.70 -28.79 13.36
N SER A 242 -7.02 -29.86 13.65
CA SER A 242 -7.59 -31.21 13.85
C SER A 242 -6.49 -32.25 14.01
N ARG A 243 -5.99 -32.46 15.21
CA ARG A 243 -5.57 -33.78 15.70
C ARG A 243 -5.21 -33.71 17.18
N ARG A 244 -6.19 -33.97 18.02
CA ARG A 244 -6.07 -34.80 19.21
C ARG A 244 -7.45 -35.11 19.78
N MET A 245 -7.94 -36.30 19.53
CA MET A 245 -8.81 -37.01 20.48
C MET A 245 -8.53 -38.51 20.40
N HIS A 246 -8.37 -39.04 21.57
CA HIS A 246 -8.68 -40.37 22.12
C HIS A 246 -7.53 -41.37 22.24
N PRO A 247 -7.67 -42.24 23.25
CA PRO A 247 -8.49 -42.23 24.50
C PRO A 247 -7.64 -41.97 25.74
#